data_cbd7214113e220f68d42877003dc5fd1
#
_entry.id   cbd7214113e220f68d42877003dc5fd1
#
_cell.length_a   1.000
_cell.length_b   1.000
_cell.length_c   1.000
_cell.angle_alpha   90.00
_cell.angle_beta   90.00
_cell.angle_gamma   90.00
#
_symmetry.space_group_name_H-M   'P 1'
#
loop_
_entity.id
_entity.type
_entity.pdbx_description
1 polymer ?
#
loop_
_entity_poly.entity_id
_entity_poly.type
_entity_poly.pdbx_seq_one_letter_code
_entity_poly.pdbx_strand_id
1 'polypeptide(L)'
;MYKGGYKRALKAHPQAEQIIREQTEEQAKLEKEGCSSIDMACEPTAVMMQKLSDYVLGDKATEHTAGLCYAIGKWVYLADALDDFDKDVKKGRYNVFFNAFGGKDKKECFKTGEKDILFIFNSLFATMREHLAKIKFNFNHDLTDNIILLGIPAKSRQLFFGECGTGKRKMENEQK
;
A
#
# COMPACT_ATOMS: atom_id res chain seq x y z
N MET A 1 -25.29 -1.16 -9.72
CA MET A 1 -24.84 -1.01 -11.11
C MET A 1 -23.62 -1.88 -11.49
N TYR A 2 -22.73 -2.24 -10.56
CA TYR A 2 -21.50 -3.01 -10.87
C TYR A 2 -21.62 -4.54 -10.88
N LYS A 3 -22.70 -5.13 -10.33
CA LYS A 3 -22.85 -6.60 -10.20
C LYS A 3 -22.77 -7.40 -11.54
N GLY A 4 -23.24 -6.84 -12.64
CA GLY A 4 -23.20 -7.51 -13.94
C GLY A 4 -21.82 -7.49 -14.61
N GLY A 5 -21.07 -6.38 -14.45
CA GLY A 5 -19.70 -6.26 -14.90
C GLY A 5 -18.75 -7.19 -14.15
N TYR A 6 -18.87 -7.21 -12.82
CA TYR A 6 -18.10 -8.09 -11.97
C TYR A 6 -18.29 -9.57 -12.31
N LYS A 7 -19.56 -10.03 -12.46
CA LYS A 7 -19.83 -11.43 -12.86
C LYS A 7 -19.24 -11.79 -14.23
N ARG A 8 -19.21 -10.84 -15.19
CA ARG A 8 -18.57 -11.07 -16.48
C ARG A 8 -17.07 -11.18 -16.37
N ALA A 9 -16.43 -10.30 -15.57
CA ALA A 9 -15.00 -10.34 -15.31
C ALA A 9 -14.56 -11.65 -14.64
N LEU A 10 -15.30 -12.14 -13.64
CA LEU A 10 -15.04 -13.42 -12.99
C LEU A 10 -15.09 -14.60 -13.99
N LYS A 11 -16.06 -14.60 -14.91
CA LYS A 11 -16.14 -15.64 -15.93
C LYS A 11 -15.02 -15.57 -16.95
N ALA A 12 -14.57 -14.36 -17.28
CA ALA A 12 -13.50 -14.16 -18.25
C ALA A 12 -12.11 -14.46 -17.65
N HIS A 13 -11.95 -14.27 -16.35
CA HIS A 13 -10.67 -14.36 -15.63
C HIS A 13 -10.76 -15.22 -14.36
N PRO A 14 -11.10 -16.53 -14.47
CA PRO A 14 -11.30 -17.39 -13.29
C PRO A 14 -10.05 -17.56 -12.45
N GLN A 15 -8.86 -17.53 -13.06
CA GLN A 15 -7.59 -17.61 -12.35
C GLN A 15 -7.34 -16.36 -11.49
N ALA A 16 -7.65 -15.17 -12.00
CA ALA A 16 -7.54 -13.93 -11.24
C ALA A 16 -8.53 -13.93 -10.06
N GLU A 17 -9.75 -14.41 -10.26
CA GLU A 17 -10.74 -14.56 -9.19
C GLU A 17 -10.23 -15.50 -8.09
N GLN A 18 -9.66 -16.64 -8.46
CA GLN A 18 -9.09 -17.59 -7.51
C GLN A 18 -7.97 -16.94 -6.67
N ILE A 19 -7.04 -16.21 -7.31
CA ILE A 19 -5.95 -15.50 -6.62
C ILE A 19 -6.53 -14.51 -5.60
N ILE A 20 -7.49 -13.69 -6.01
CA ILE A 20 -8.11 -12.70 -5.12
C ILE A 20 -8.80 -13.38 -3.94
N ARG A 21 -9.57 -14.42 -4.17
CA ARG A 21 -10.29 -15.13 -3.12
C ARG A 21 -9.35 -15.76 -2.09
N GLU A 22 -8.35 -16.52 -2.55
CA GLU A 22 -7.39 -17.19 -1.67
C GLU A 22 -6.66 -16.19 -0.76
N GLN A 23 -6.19 -15.08 -1.33
CA GLN A 23 -5.45 -14.08 -0.56
C GLN A 23 -6.37 -13.25 0.35
N THR A 24 -7.62 -13.01 -0.05
CA THR A 24 -8.61 -12.34 0.80
C THR A 24 -9.02 -13.22 1.99
N GLU A 25 -9.15 -14.53 1.79
CA GLU A 25 -9.44 -15.48 2.87
C GLU A 25 -8.28 -15.55 3.87
N GLU A 26 -7.02 -15.59 3.40
CA GLU A 26 -5.85 -15.58 4.28
C GLU A 26 -5.71 -14.26 5.04
N GLN A 27 -5.97 -13.12 4.37
CA GLN A 27 -6.00 -11.80 5.00
C GLN A 27 -7.02 -11.77 6.15
N ALA A 28 -8.26 -12.22 5.88
CA ALA A 28 -9.33 -12.24 6.86
C ALA A 28 -9.01 -13.14 8.07
N LYS A 29 -8.28 -14.22 7.87
CA LYS A 29 -7.82 -15.12 8.93
C LYS A 29 -6.81 -14.42 9.84
N LEU A 30 -5.77 -13.80 9.28
CA LEU A 30 -4.75 -13.06 10.04
C LEU A 30 -5.38 -11.92 10.85
N GLU A 31 -6.32 -11.18 10.27
CA GLU A 31 -7.05 -10.10 10.93
C GLU A 31 -7.91 -10.62 12.09
N LYS A 32 -8.62 -11.73 11.88
CA LYS A 32 -9.45 -12.38 12.92
C LYS A 32 -8.61 -12.91 14.08
N GLU A 33 -7.40 -13.41 13.80
CA GLU A 33 -6.44 -13.88 14.80
C GLU A 33 -5.74 -12.73 15.54
N GLY A 34 -5.95 -11.49 15.12
CA GLY A 34 -5.36 -10.31 15.72
C GLY A 34 -3.86 -10.22 15.47
N CYS A 35 -3.38 -10.60 14.27
CA CYS A 35 -1.97 -10.59 13.92
C CYS A 35 -1.31 -9.24 14.26
N SER A 36 -0.21 -9.25 15.01
CA SER A 36 0.57 -8.07 15.37
C SER A 36 1.88 -7.94 14.59
N SER A 37 2.21 -8.94 13.77
CA SER A 37 3.36 -8.87 12.87
C SER A 37 3.00 -8.08 11.63
N ILE A 38 3.62 -6.93 11.45
CA ILE A 38 3.38 -6.04 10.29
C ILE A 38 3.72 -6.76 8.98
N ASP A 39 4.82 -7.52 8.98
CA ASP A 39 5.26 -8.24 7.78
C ASP A 39 4.30 -9.36 7.39
N MET A 40 3.81 -10.13 8.36
CA MET A 40 2.82 -11.18 8.11
C MET A 40 1.46 -10.60 7.69
N ALA A 41 1.04 -9.50 8.29
CA ALA A 41 -0.26 -8.91 8.03
C ALA A 41 -0.38 -8.33 6.62
N CYS A 42 0.70 -7.82 6.04
CA CYS A 42 0.69 -7.29 4.67
C CYS A 42 1.00 -8.32 3.58
N GLU A 43 1.40 -9.54 3.98
CA GLU A 43 1.83 -10.61 3.05
C GLU A 43 0.74 -11.04 2.06
N PRO A 44 -0.53 -11.32 2.47
CA PRO A 44 -1.55 -11.75 1.52
C PRO A 44 -1.82 -10.71 0.43
N THR A 45 -1.88 -9.43 0.78
CA THR A 45 -2.05 -8.33 -0.20
C THR A 45 -0.85 -8.23 -1.14
N ALA A 46 0.37 -8.42 -0.64
CA ALA A 46 1.59 -8.43 -1.45
C ALA A 46 1.60 -9.58 -2.46
N VAL A 47 1.31 -10.80 -1.99
CA VAL A 47 1.23 -12.00 -2.84
C VAL A 47 0.11 -11.89 -3.86
N MET A 48 -1.03 -11.30 -3.49
CA MET A 48 -2.13 -11.05 -4.42
C MET A 48 -1.69 -10.13 -5.56
N MET A 49 -1.05 -9.02 -5.25
CA MET A 49 -0.56 -8.06 -6.25
C MET A 49 0.49 -8.67 -7.17
N GLN A 50 1.42 -9.44 -6.62
CA GLN A 50 2.42 -10.19 -7.39
C GLN A 50 1.76 -11.16 -8.37
N LYS A 51 0.93 -12.09 -7.87
CA LYS A 51 0.28 -13.12 -8.70
C LYS A 51 -0.64 -12.51 -9.76
N LEU A 52 -1.35 -11.42 -9.46
CA LEU A 52 -2.16 -10.71 -10.43
C LEU A 52 -1.30 -10.04 -11.51
N SER A 53 -0.15 -9.48 -11.14
CA SER A 53 0.77 -8.91 -12.13
C SER A 53 1.31 -9.98 -13.07
N ASP A 54 1.71 -11.13 -12.55
CA ASP A 54 2.20 -12.25 -13.35
C ASP A 54 1.11 -12.78 -14.29
N TYR A 55 -0.12 -12.90 -13.78
CA TYR A 55 -1.28 -13.29 -14.60
C TYR A 55 -1.53 -12.31 -15.76
N VAL A 56 -1.47 -11.00 -15.50
CA VAL A 56 -1.73 -9.96 -16.52
C VAL A 56 -0.60 -9.87 -17.54
N LEU A 57 0.65 -10.00 -17.09
CA LEU A 57 1.82 -9.87 -17.95
C LEU A 57 2.11 -11.15 -18.77
N GLY A 58 1.69 -12.32 -18.28
CA GLY A 58 1.94 -13.60 -18.92
C GLY A 58 3.44 -13.80 -19.20
N ASP A 59 3.79 -14.10 -20.46
CA ASP A 59 5.18 -14.33 -20.88
C ASP A 59 6.11 -13.11 -20.72
N LYS A 60 5.56 -11.93 -20.42
CA LYS A 60 6.32 -10.70 -20.17
C LYS A 60 6.61 -10.49 -18.67
N ALA A 61 6.08 -11.36 -17.80
CA ALA A 61 6.37 -11.31 -16.38
C ALA A 61 7.86 -11.61 -16.14
N THR A 62 8.45 -10.88 -15.21
CA THR A 62 9.84 -11.06 -14.79
C THR A 62 9.91 -11.03 -13.27
N GLU A 63 11.00 -11.51 -12.70
CA GLU A 63 11.26 -11.39 -11.26
C GLU A 63 11.17 -9.93 -10.77
N HIS A 64 11.51 -8.97 -11.64
CA HIS A 64 11.48 -7.56 -11.28
C HIS A 64 10.09 -6.97 -11.33
N THR A 65 9.23 -7.36 -12.30
CA THR A 65 7.81 -6.96 -12.30
C THR A 65 7.08 -7.59 -11.13
N ALA A 66 7.33 -8.85 -10.82
CA ALA A 66 6.79 -9.56 -9.67
C ALA A 66 7.22 -8.91 -8.35
N GLY A 67 8.52 -8.64 -8.17
CA GLY A 67 9.05 -8.02 -6.95
C GLY A 67 8.57 -6.58 -6.75
N LEU A 68 8.44 -5.79 -7.83
CA LEU A 68 7.88 -4.45 -7.76
C LEU A 68 6.42 -4.48 -7.30
N CYS A 69 5.59 -5.34 -7.91
CA CYS A 69 4.18 -5.45 -7.56
C CYS A 69 3.97 -6.00 -6.14
N TYR A 70 4.81 -6.93 -5.70
CA TYR A 70 4.82 -7.41 -4.33
C TYR A 70 5.11 -6.28 -3.33
N ALA A 71 6.15 -5.47 -3.56
CA ALA A 71 6.48 -4.34 -2.69
C ALA A 71 5.40 -3.27 -2.69
N ILE A 72 4.77 -3.00 -3.84
CA ILE A 72 3.60 -2.10 -3.94
C ILE A 72 2.43 -2.66 -3.13
N GLY A 73 2.16 -3.97 -3.20
CA GLY A 73 1.10 -4.61 -2.44
C GLY A 73 1.28 -4.46 -0.93
N LYS A 74 2.51 -4.67 -0.42
CA LYS A 74 2.83 -4.38 0.99
C LYS A 74 2.56 -2.92 1.34
N TRP A 75 3.03 -2.00 0.51
CA TRP A 75 2.83 -0.58 0.73
C TRP A 75 1.35 -0.19 0.75
N VAL A 76 0.55 -0.70 -0.19
CA VAL A 76 -0.89 -0.41 -0.26
C VAL A 76 -1.58 -0.81 1.03
N TYR A 77 -1.36 -2.04 1.51
CA TYR A 77 -1.94 -2.51 2.76
C TYR A 77 -1.55 -1.65 3.96
N LEU A 78 -0.25 -1.35 4.10
CA LEU A 78 0.25 -0.57 5.21
C LEU A 78 -0.18 0.90 5.15
N ALA A 79 -0.23 1.48 3.96
CA ALA A 79 -0.70 2.86 3.77
C ALA A 79 -2.20 2.99 4.14
N ASP A 80 -3.02 2.02 3.75
CA ASP A 80 -4.45 1.97 4.09
C ASP A 80 -4.66 1.81 5.60
N ALA A 81 -3.91 0.89 6.23
CA ALA A 81 -3.94 0.69 7.67
C ALA A 81 -3.56 1.95 8.47
N LEU A 82 -2.60 2.76 7.98
CA LEU A 82 -2.25 4.05 8.58
C LEU A 82 -3.31 5.13 8.33
N ASP A 83 -3.90 5.15 7.14
CA ASP A 83 -4.94 6.14 6.78
C ASP A 83 -6.20 5.92 7.61
N ASP A 84 -6.61 4.67 7.79
CA ASP A 84 -7.82 4.28 8.52
C ASP A 84 -7.60 4.10 10.03
N PHE A 85 -6.38 4.28 10.57
CA PHE A 85 -6.02 3.98 11.97
C PHE A 85 -7.01 4.50 12.99
N ASP A 86 -7.26 5.82 13.01
CA ASP A 86 -8.11 6.47 14.01
C ASP A 86 -9.58 5.98 13.91
N LYS A 87 -10.03 5.69 12.71
CA LYS A 87 -11.37 5.17 12.42
C LYS A 87 -11.54 3.73 12.88
N ASP A 88 -10.52 2.90 12.69
CA ASP A 88 -10.52 1.50 13.07
C ASP A 88 -10.45 1.34 14.59
N VAL A 89 -9.53 2.04 15.25
CA VAL A 89 -9.41 2.06 16.72
C VAL A 89 -10.73 2.52 17.35
N LYS A 90 -11.32 3.61 16.85
CA LYS A 90 -12.60 4.12 17.36
C LYS A 90 -13.76 3.12 17.22
N LYS A 91 -13.74 2.28 16.18
CA LYS A 91 -14.77 1.28 15.89
C LYS A 91 -14.46 -0.11 16.45
N GLY A 92 -13.31 -0.27 17.12
CA GLY A 92 -12.85 -1.58 17.60
C GLY A 92 -12.58 -2.58 16.47
N ARG A 93 -12.15 -2.09 15.29
CA ARG A 93 -11.76 -2.92 14.16
C ARG A 93 -10.30 -3.29 14.26
N TYR A 94 -9.94 -4.37 13.57
CA TYR A 94 -8.54 -4.73 13.41
C TYR A 94 -7.75 -3.62 12.69
N ASN A 95 -6.56 -3.35 13.21
CA ASN A 95 -5.55 -2.53 12.56
C ASN A 95 -4.18 -3.02 13.00
N VAL A 96 -3.33 -3.39 12.05
CA VAL A 96 -2.03 -4.01 12.34
C VAL A 96 -1.12 -3.10 13.16
N PHE A 97 -1.12 -1.80 12.90
CA PHE A 97 -0.29 -0.85 13.65
C PHE A 97 -0.77 -0.69 15.10
N PHE A 98 -2.09 -0.72 15.31
CA PHE A 98 -2.64 -0.74 16.67
C PHE A 98 -2.24 -2.00 17.42
N ASN A 99 -2.31 -3.16 16.76
CA ASN A 99 -1.92 -4.43 17.39
C ASN A 99 -0.41 -4.53 17.64
N ALA A 100 0.42 -3.89 16.81
CA ALA A 100 1.87 -3.88 16.96
C ALA A 100 2.37 -2.87 18.00
N PHE A 101 1.83 -1.65 18.00
CA PHE A 101 2.39 -0.51 18.77
C PHE A 101 1.42 0.11 19.77
N GLY A 102 0.14 -0.24 19.71
CA GLY A 102 -0.90 0.39 20.52
C GLY A 102 -1.17 1.85 20.13
N GLY A 103 -1.66 2.63 21.09
CA GLY A 103 -1.96 4.06 20.92
C GLY A 103 -3.45 4.35 20.81
N LYS A 104 -3.89 5.47 21.36
CA LYS A 104 -5.30 5.91 21.29
C LYS A 104 -5.65 6.60 19.97
N ASP A 105 -4.62 7.08 19.27
CA ASP A 105 -4.69 7.73 17.99
C ASP A 105 -3.42 7.44 17.16
N LYS A 106 -3.48 7.76 15.86
CA LYS A 106 -2.37 7.54 14.93
C LYS A 106 -1.08 8.24 15.38
N LYS A 107 -1.19 9.43 15.98
CA LYS A 107 -0.01 10.20 16.42
C LYS A 107 0.72 9.49 17.55
N GLU A 108 -0.01 8.93 18.52
CA GLU A 108 0.57 8.19 19.63
C GLU A 108 1.17 6.86 19.14
N CYS A 109 0.46 6.13 18.29
CA CYS A 109 0.96 4.92 17.64
C CYS A 109 2.26 5.18 16.87
N PHE A 110 2.28 6.22 16.04
CA PHE A 110 3.46 6.60 15.27
C PHE A 110 4.64 6.96 16.17
N LYS A 111 4.41 7.71 17.26
CA LYS A 111 5.45 8.05 18.24
C LYS A 111 6.08 6.81 18.88
N THR A 112 5.27 5.77 19.17
CA THR A 112 5.74 4.52 19.76
C THR A 112 6.54 3.68 18.77
N GLY A 113 6.02 3.53 17.54
CA GLY A 113 6.59 2.69 16.48
C GLY A 113 7.41 3.43 15.43
N GLU A 114 7.79 4.69 15.64
CA GLU A 114 8.37 5.57 14.62
C GLU A 114 9.55 4.95 13.87
N LYS A 115 10.51 4.41 14.60
CA LYS A 115 11.72 3.81 14.00
C LYS A 115 11.39 2.62 13.11
N ASP A 116 10.51 1.74 13.59
CA ASP A 116 10.14 0.53 12.88
C ASP A 116 9.27 0.84 11.67
N ILE A 117 8.31 1.76 11.83
CA ILE A 117 7.45 2.21 10.73
C ILE A 117 8.30 2.85 9.63
N LEU A 118 9.18 3.80 9.98
CA LEU A 118 10.04 4.45 9.00
C LEU A 118 11.01 3.46 8.34
N PHE A 119 11.55 2.50 9.09
CA PHE A 119 12.41 1.45 8.55
C PHE A 119 11.67 0.59 7.52
N ILE A 120 10.46 0.13 7.85
CA ILE A 120 9.63 -0.70 6.95
C ILE A 120 9.35 0.05 5.64
N PHE A 121 8.85 1.29 5.73
CA PHE A 121 8.53 2.06 4.52
C PHE A 121 9.77 2.41 3.69
N ASN A 122 10.89 2.77 4.32
CA ASN A 122 12.14 3.03 3.60
C ASN A 122 12.67 1.77 2.91
N SER A 123 12.56 0.60 3.55
CA SER A 123 12.93 -0.68 2.94
C SER A 123 12.06 -1.00 1.72
N LEU A 124 10.75 -0.76 1.80
CA LEU A 124 9.85 -0.91 0.65
C LEU A 124 10.21 0.03 -0.49
N PHE A 125 10.52 1.30 -0.20
CA PHE A 125 10.94 2.25 -1.24
C PHE A 125 12.26 1.83 -1.90
N ALA A 126 13.22 1.31 -1.14
CA ALA A 126 14.47 0.79 -1.67
C ALA A 126 14.22 -0.41 -2.61
N THR A 127 13.41 -1.36 -2.17
CA THR A 127 13.00 -2.54 -2.97
C THR A 127 12.28 -2.13 -4.25
N MET A 128 11.31 -1.22 -4.16
CA MET A 128 10.60 -0.71 -5.35
C MET A 128 11.55 -0.06 -6.34
N ARG A 129 12.49 0.77 -5.87
CA ARG A 129 13.48 1.43 -6.71
C ARG A 129 14.42 0.43 -7.39
N GLU A 130 14.87 -0.58 -6.64
CA GLU A 130 15.76 -1.62 -7.18
C GLU A 130 15.09 -2.40 -8.31
N HIS A 131 13.87 -2.87 -8.11
CA HIS A 131 13.14 -3.60 -9.13
C HIS A 131 12.79 -2.71 -10.32
N LEU A 132 12.28 -1.49 -10.08
CA LEU A 132 11.92 -0.55 -11.12
C LEU A 132 13.08 -0.25 -12.08
N ALA A 133 14.29 -0.06 -11.56
CA ALA A 133 15.49 0.21 -12.34
C ALA A 133 15.87 -0.93 -13.31
N LYS A 134 15.40 -2.14 -13.06
CA LYS A 134 15.69 -3.33 -13.87
C LYS A 134 14.56 -3.70 -14.85
N ILE A 135 13.42 -3.03 -14.78
CA ILE A 135 12.29 -3.25 -15.70
C ILE A 135 12.53 -2.46 -16.99
N LYS A 136 12.43 -3.15 -18.13
CA LYS A 136 12.49 -2.52 -19.44
C LYS A 136 11.06 -2.12 -19.87
N PHE A 137 10.82 -0.82 -19.93
CA PHE A 137 9.54 -0.28 -20.38
C PHE A 137 9.57 0.00 -21.87
N ASN A 138 8.49 -0.30 -22.58
CA ASN A 138 8.32 0.07 -23.97
C ASN A 138 7.75 1.48 -24.15
N PHE A 139 7.03 1.99 -23.13
CA PHE A 139 6.41 3.33 -23.11
C PHE A 139 6.05 3.71 -21.66
N ASN A 140 5.74 4.99 -21.44
CA ASN A 140 5.28 5.54 -20.15
C ASN A 140 6.23 5.32 -18.96
N HIS A 141 7.53 5.19 -19.21
CA HIS A 141 8.53 5.05 -18.17
C HIS A 141 8.44 6.21 -17.15
N ASP A 142 8.42 7.45 -17.64
CA ASP A 142 8.38 8.66 -16.81
C ASP A 142 7.16 8.70 -15.87
N LEU A 143 5.99 8.24 -16.35
CA LEU A 143 4.79 8.18 -15.54
C LEU A 143 4.93 7.18 -14.38
N THR A 144 5.48 6.01 -14.67
CA THR A 144 5.72 4.97 -13.66
C THR A 144 6.75 5.45 -12.64
N ASP A 145 7.84 6.07 -13.09
CA ASP A 145 8.86 6.66 -12.22
C ASP A 145 8.27 7.74 -11.31
N ASN A 146 7.47 8.65 -11.85
CA ASN A 146 6.80 9.67 -11.06
C ASN A 146 5.91 9.09 -9.96
N ILE A 147 5.15 8.03 -10.26
CA ILE A 147 4.30 7.36 -9.27
C ILE A 147 5.15 6.68 -8.19
N ILE A 148 6.11 5.85 -8.60
CA ILE A 148 6.87 4.98 -7.68
C ILE A 148 7.90 5.77 -6.89
N LEU A 149 8.67 6.64 -7.55
CA LEU A 149 9.80 7.32 -6.92
C LEU A 149 9.41 8.62 -6.21
N LEU A 150 8.32 9.26 -6.61
CA LEU A 150 7.88 10.53 -6.05
C LEU A 150 6.52 10.44 -5.36
N GLY A 151 5.51 9.86 -6.01
CA GLY A 151 4.14 9.82 -5.53
C GLY A 151 3.98 8.96 -4.26
N ILE A 152 4.47 7.73 -4.29
CA ILE A 152 4.41 6.79 -3.15
C ILE A 152 5.14 7.35 -1.91
N PRO A 153 6.41 7.83 -2.00
CA PRO A 153 7.06 8.46 -0.86
C PRO A 153 6.38 9.75 -0.37
N ALA A 154 5.83 10.55 -1.28
CA ALA A 154 5.11 11.77 -0.90
C ALA A 154 3.81 11.44 -0.15
N LYS A 155 3.02 10.46 -0.63
CA LYS A 155 1.81 10.01 0.06
C LYS A 155 2.15 9.43 1.44
N SER A 156 3.22 8.66 1.56
CA SER A 156 3.66 8.11 2.84
C SER A 156 4.03 9.21 3.85
N ARG A 157 4.76 10.23 3.42
CA ARG A 157 5.06 11.39 4.28
C ARG A 157 3.78 12.09 4.75
N GLN A 158 2.79 12.24 3.88
CA GLN A 158 1.49 12.81 4.24
C GLN A 158 0.78 11.95 5.31
N LEU A 159 0.84 10.62 5.19
CA LEU A 159 0.26 9.70 6.19
C LEU A 159 0.94 9.81 7.54
N PHE A 160 2.27 9.97 7.58
CA PHE A 160 3.05 10.05 8.82
C PHE A 160 2.88 11.39 9.54
N PHE A 161 2.97 12.49 8.81
CA PHE A 161 3.11 13.82 9.38
C PHE A 161 1.89 14.72 9.16
N GLY A 162 0.84 14.23 8.50
CA GLY A 162 -0.29 15.02 8.06
C GLY A 162 0.03 15.88 6.82
N GLU A 163 -0.92 16.66 6.34
CA GLU A 163 -0.67 17.61 5.27
C GLU A 163 0.35 18.65 5.75
N CYS A 164 1.53 18.62 5.15
CA CYS A 164 2.43 19.76 5.22
C CYS A 164 1.68 20.91 4.55
N GLY A 165 1.20 21.86 5.35
CA GLY A 165 0.43 22.98 4.85
C GLY A 165 1.12 23.58 3.63
N THR A 166 0.52 23.42 2.47
CA THR A 166 0.82 24.29 1.34
C THR A 166 0.49 25.68 1.84
N GLY A 167 1.54 26.38 2.27
CA GLY A 167 1.44 27.74 2.76
C GLY A 167 0.64 28.54 1.75
N LYS A 168 -0.61 28.84 2.07
CA LYS A 168 -1.30 29.98 1.49
C LYS A 168 -0.42 31.17 1.84
N ARG A 169 0.45 31.57 0.93
CA ARG A 169 1.03 32.92 0.94
C ARG A 169 -0.17 33.86 0.89
N LYS A 170 -0.54 34.40 2.05
CA LYS A 170 -1.31 35.62 2.13
C LYS A 170 -0.44 36.66 1.43
N MET A 171 -0.82 37.02 0.21
CA MET A 171 -0.42 38.29 -0.37
C MET A 171 -1.12 39.34 0.50
N GLU A 172 -0.43 39.84 1.50
CA GLU A 172 -0.80 41.12 2.13
C GLU A 172 -0.53 42.20 1.08
N ASN A 173 -1.63 42.67 0.52
CA ASN A 173 -1.65 43.93 -0.21
C ASN A 173 -1.27 45.06 0.77
N GLU A 174 -0.04 45.49 0.76
CA GLU A 174 0.30 46.83 1.20
C GLU A 174 -0.01 47.80 0.05
N GLN A 175 -1.22 48.31 0.09
CA GLN A 175 -1.51 49.60 -0.52
C GLN A 175 -1.25 50.65 0.52
N LYS A 176 -0.23 51.45 0.29
CA LYS A 176 -0.18 52.88 0.60
C LYS A 176 0.72 53.58 -0.40
#